data_1796b8d9465a851666fb3e84564ac9ce
#
_entry.id   1796b8d9465a851666fb3e84564ac9ce
#
_cell.length_a   1.000
_cell.length_b   1.000
_cell.length_c   1.000
_cell.angle_alpha   90.00
_cell.angle_beta   90.00
_cell.angle_gamma   90.00
#
_symmetry.space_group_name_H-M   'P 1'
#
loop_
_entity.id
_entity.type
_entity.pdbx_description
1 polymer ?
#
loop_
_entity_poly.entity_id
_entity_poly.type
_entity_poly.pdbx_seq_one_letter_code
_entity_poly.pdbx_strand_id
1 'polypeptide(L)'
;VSGNYAWYAFVFICLLAFVFAPRYLGARITTLPEFMGRRFGQSTRNILAWYTIVTILISWLALTLFAGGILIRQVFDIPMWQSALILLVISAFFTMVGGLKAVAYTNVFQMLLLIFVSATLTIAGLYKVGGVSALAEAVPADYWNLFRPNDDPAFPWLPIILGYPIMGVWFWCTDQSMVQPVLAAKNLKEGQMGANFTGWLKILDVPLYILPGIICLALYPGLKNPDEAYMTMVTNLFPVGMVGLVLAVLTAALISTVGSALNALSTVFTMDIYVKKFRPLASQKEIIRTGHVVTMAGALISVIITIAIDSIKGLDLVNVFQ
;
A
#
# COMPACT_ATOMS: atom_id res chain seq x y z
N VAL A 1 -11.85 13.45 -8.37
CA VAL A 1 -11.52 12.55 -9.50
C VAL A 1 -10.93 11.24 -9.01
N SER A 2 -9.87 11.28 -8.25
CA SER A 2 -9.29 10.07 -7.65
C SER A 2 -10.19 9.38 -6.62
N GLY A 3 -11.26 10.02 -6.17
CA GLY A 3 -12.25 9.42 -5.29
C GLY A 3 -12.89 8.13 -5.82
N ASN A 4 -13.03 8.02 -7.13
CA ASN A 4 -13.52 6.81 -7.77
C ASN A 4 -12.69 5.58 -7.41
N TYR A 5 -11.38 5.67 -7.52
CA TYR A 5 -10.48 4.54 -7.26
C TYR A 5 -10.55 4.08 -5.81
N ALA A 6 -10.60 5.01 -4.87
CA ALA A 6 -10.68 4.68 -3.45
C ALA A 6 -11.98 3.93 -3.12
N TRP A 7 -13.11 4.35 -3.69
CA TRP A 7 -14.40 3.70 -3.43
C TRP A 7 -14.57 2.38 -4.18
N TYR A 8 -13.99 2.25 -5.38
CA TYR A 8 -13.95 0.94 -6.05
C TYR A 8 -13.27 -0.13 -5.21
N ALA A 9 -12.26 0.21 -4.43
CA ALA A 9 -11.59 -0.72 -3.51
C ALA A 9 -12.58 -1.40 -2.57
N PHE A 10 -13.61 -0.69 -2.08
CA PHE A 10 -14.66 -1.28 -1.25
C PHE A 10 -15.32 -2.48 -1.92
N VAL A 11 -15.69 -2.36 -3.19
CA VAL A 11 -16.37 -3.42 -3.95
C VAL A 11 -15.48 -4.66 -4.06
N PHE A 12 -14.19 -4.48 -4.37
CA PHE A 12 -13.26 -5.61 -4.52
C PHE A 12 -12.88 -6.24 -3.18
N ILE A 13 -12.80 -5.47 -2.12
CA ILE A 13 -12.58 -6.02 -0.77
C ILE A 13 -13.82 -6.80 -0.30
N CYS A 14 -15.02 -6.36 -0.60
CA CYS A 14 -16.23 -7.16 -0.39
C CYS A 14 -16.20 -8.44 -1.24
N LEU A 15 -15.75 -8.36 -2.48
CA LEU A 15 -15.56 -9.53 -3.34
C LEU A 15 -14.52 -10.49 -2.73
N LEU A 16 -13.40 -9.97 -2.18
CA LEU A 16 -12.45 -10.77 -1.41
C LEU A 16 -13.15 -11.46 -0.23
N ALA A 17 -13.89 -10.73 0.58
CA ALA A 17 -14.54 -11.25 1.78
C ALA A 17 -15.55 -12.37 1.49
N PHE A 18 -16.42 -12.18 0.50
CA PHE A 18 -17.57 -13.06 0.28
C PHE A 18 -17.36 -14.13 -0.79
N VAL A 19 -16.44 -13.88 -1.73
CA VAL A 19 -16.21 -14.80 -2.85
C VAL A 19 -14.86 -15.52 -2.74
N PHE A 20 -13.78 -14.80 -2.51
CA PHE A 20 -12.43 -15.38 -2.54
C PHE A 20 -12.02 -16.01 -1.20
N ALA A 21 -12.25 -15.33 -0.06
CA ALA A 21 -11.84 -15.83 1.24
C ALA A 21 -12.44 -17.22 1.58
N PRO A 22 -13.73 -17.52 1.30
CA PRO A 22 -14.25 -18.87 1.51
C PRO A 22 -13.50 -19.94 0.71
N ARG A 23 -13.11 -19.62 -0.51
CA ARG A 23 -12.38 -20.57 -1.39
C ARG A 23 -10.95 -20.77 -0.92
N TYR A 24 -10.27 -19.69 -0.52
CA TYR A 24 -8.88 -19.72 -0.08
C TYR A 24 -8.74 -20.45 1.25
N LEU A 25 -9.53 -20.09 2.26
CA LEU A 25 -9.50 -20.71 3.58
C LEU A 25 -10.03 -22.15 3.52
N GLY A 26 -11.04 -22.43 2.70
CA GLY A 26 -11.53 -23.78 2.46
C GLY A 26 -10.47 -24.67 1.82
N ALA A 27 -9.66 -24.14 0.92
CA ALA A 27 -8.54 -24.84 0.30
C ALA A 27 -7.32 -25.00 1.22
N ARG A 28 -7.27 -24.34 2.37
CA ARG A 28 -6.15 -24.37 3.33
C ARG A 28 -4.79 -24.12 2.64
N ILE A 29 -4.73 -23.07 1.84
CA ILE A 29 -3.51 -22.67 1.13
C ILE A 29 -2.67 -21.71 1.98
N THR A 30 -1.38 -21.69 1.71
CA THR A 30 -0.45 -20.70 2.30
C THR A 30 -0.19 -19.54 1.35
N THR A 31 -0.20 -19.82 0.04
CA THR A 31 0.12 -18.83 -1.00
C THR A 31 -0.87 -18.91 -2.16
N LEU A 32 -1.04 -17.81 -2.87
CA LEU A 32 -1.91 -17.79 -4.07
C LEU A 32 -1.33 -18.57 -5.26
N PRO A 33 0.00 -18.57 -5.51
CA PRO A 33 0.58 -19.50 -6.46
C PRO A 33 0.25 -20.97 -6.17
N GLU A 34 0.20 -21.36 -4.89
CA GLU A 34 -0.23 -22.71 -4.49
C GLU A 34 -1.69 -22.98 -4.90
N PHE A 35 -2.60 -22.03 -4.66
CA PHE A 35 -3.99 -22.16 -5.04
C PHE A 35 -4.17 -22.43 -6.54
N MET A 36 -3.50 -21.63 -7.35
CA MET A 36 -3.54 -21.77 -8.80
C MET A 36 -2.84 -23.06 -9.27
N GLY A 37 -1.77 -23.42 -8.59
CA GLY A 37 -1.05 -24.67 -8.87
C GLY A 37 -1.87 -25.93 -8.64
N ARG A 38 -2.73 -25.94 -7.63
CA ARG A 38 -3.65 -27.07 -7.37
C ARG A 38 -4.70 -27.25 -8.46
N ARG A 39 -5.06 -26.15 -9.15
CA ARG A 39 -6.09 -26.18 -10.21
C ARG A 39 -5.50 -26.38 -11.60
N PHE A 40 -4.39 -25.73 -11.90
CA PHE A 40 -3.82 -25.63 -13.27
C PHE A 40 -2.46 -26.29 -13.42
N GLY A 41 -1.95 -26.91 -12.36
CA GLY A 41 -0.70 -27.67 -12.40
C GLY A 41 0.54 -26.90 -11.93
N GLN A 42 1.64 -27.64 -11.80
CA GLN A 42 2.89 -27.12 -11.19
C GLN A 42 3.56 -26.01 -12.01
N SER A 43 3.44 -26.05 -13.33
CA SER A 43 4.00 -25.00 -14.20
C SER A 43 3.36 -23.64 -13.90
N THR A 44 2.03 -23.59 -13.75
CA THR A 44 1.30 -22.38 -13.37
C THR A 44 1.74 -21.86 -11.99
N ARG A 45 1.92 -22.76 -11.02
CA ARG A 45 2.43 -22.40 -9.69
C ARG A 45 3.79 -21.71 -9.79
N ASN A 46 4.72 -22.30 -10.55
CA ASN A 46 6.07 -21.77 -10.71
C ASN A 46 6.07 -20.38 -11.39
N ILE A 47 5.32 -20.24 -12.48
CA ILE A 47 5.23 -18.95 -13.20
C ILE A 47 4.67 -17.87 -12.29
N LEU A 48 3.57 -18.16 -11.60
CA LEU A 48 2.93 -17.20 -10.69
C LEU A 48 3.82 -16.88 -9.47
N ALA A 49 4.55 -17.85 -8.94
CA ALA A 49 5.48 -17.60 -7.84
C ALA A 49 6.58 -16.60 -8.25
N TRP A 50 7.21 -16.81 -9.41
CA TRP A 50 8.22 -15.87 -9.92
C TRP A 50 7.63 -14.51 -10.28
N TYR A 51 6.47 -14.48 -10.92
CA TYR A 51 5.74 -13.23 -11.18
C TYR A 51 5.47 -12.44 -9.90
N THR A 52 4.95 -13.10 -8.87
CA THR A 52 4.66 -12.48 -7.57
C THR A 52 5.93 -11.95 -6.90
N ILE A 53 7.04 -12.70 -6.94
CA ILE A 53 8.33 -12.27 -6.40
C ILE A 53 8.81 -10.99 -7.09
N VAL A 54 8.79 -10.96 -8.42
CA VAL A 54 9.22 -9.78 -9.20
C VAL A 54 8.31 -8.59 -8.93
N THR A 55 7.00 -8.80 -8.90
CA THR A 55 6.02 -7.74 -8.61
C THR A 55 6.22 -7.17 -7.20
N ILE A 56 6.44 -8.02 -6.20
CA ILE A 56 6.70 -7.55 -4.82
C ILE A 56 7.99 -6.72 -4.77
N LEU A 57 9.07 -7.16 -5.42
CA LEU A 57 10.34 -6.45 -5.42
C LEU A 57 10.24 -5.06 -6.07
N ILE A 58 9.56 -4.97 -7.21
CA ILE A 58 9.47 -3.73 -8.00
C ILE A 58 8.33 -2.85 -7.48
N SER A 59 7.10 -3.36 -7.49
CA SER A 59 5.91 -2.54 -7.25
C SER A 59 5.65 -2.28 -5.76
N TRP A 60 5.93 -3.25 -4.88
CA TRP A 60 5.66 -3.07 -3.46
C TRP A 60 6.86 -2.50 -2.71
N LEU A 61 8.02 -3.14 -2.83
CA LEU A 61 9.19 -2.76 -2.04
C LEU A 61 9.87 -1.51 -2.59
N ALA A 62 10.29 -1.55 -3.87
CA ALA A 62 11.09 -0.45 -4.42
C ALA A 62 10.29 0.85 -4.49
N LEU A 63 9.02 0.83 -4.94
CA LEU A 63 8.19 2.03 -5.00
C LEU A 63 7.81 2.55 -3.60
N THR A 64 7.54 1.68 -2.63
CA THR A 64 7.27 2.12 -1.25
C THR A 64 8.51 2.75 -0.62
N LEU A 65 9.70 2.18 -0.85
CA LEU A 65 10.96 2.76 -0.39
C LEU A 65 11.25 4.09 -1.08
N PHE A 66 10.94 4.22 -2.38
CA PHE A 66 11.07 5.46 -3.12
C PHE A 66 10.12 6.54 -2.56
N ALA A 67 8.83 6.25 -2.43
CA ALA A 67 7.86 7.18 -1.86
C ALA A 67 8.20 7.58 -0.41
N GLY A 68 8.59 6.60 0.41
CA GLY A 68 9.02 6.85 1.77
C GLY A 68 10.34 7.59 1.87
N GLY A 69 11.24 7.35 0.93
CA GLY A 69 12.51 8.05 0.80
C GLY A 69 12.31 9.54 0.51
N ILE A 70 11.37 9.89 -0.37
CA ILE A 70 11.00 11.28 -0.64
C ILE A 70 10.51 11.97 0.63
N LEU A 71 9.61 11.32 1.39
CA LEU A 71 9.09 11.87 2.65
C LEU A 71 10.21 12.15 3.66
N ILE A 72 11.10 11.20 3.89
CA ILE A 72 12.21 11.34 4.84
C ILE A 72 13.22 12.40 4.36
N ARG A 73 13.52 12.42 3.05
CA ARG A 73 14.39 13.44 2.44
C ARG A 73 13.85 14.84 2.65
N GLN A 74 12.55 15.08 2.46
CA GLN A 74 11.93 16.38 2.65
C GLN A 74 12.01 16.89 4.10
N VAL A 75 12.00 15.95 5.06
CA VAL A 75 11.97 16.30 6.49
C VAL A 75 13.36 16.45 7.09
N PHE A 76 14.28 15.54 6.73
CA PHE A 76 15.60 15.44 7.35
C PHE A 76 16.73 15.93 6.46
N ASP A 77 16.44 16.35 5.23
CA ASP A 77 17.41 16.81 4.23
C ASP A 77 18.59 15.85 4.01
N ILE A 78 18.29 14.54 3.99
CA ILE A 78 19.27 13.48 3.76
C ILE A 78 19.10 12.88 2.36
N PRO A 79 20.17 12.32 1.75
CA PRO A 79 20.10 11.70 0.44
C PRO A 79 19.08 10.53 0.37
N MET A 80 18.47 10.32 -0.79
CA MET A 80 17.46 9.26 -1.02
C MET A 80 17.94 7.88 -0.59
N TRP A 81 19.19 7.52 -0.92
CA TRP A 81 19.73 6.21 -0.57
C TRP A 81 19.82 5.97 0.95
N GLN A 82 20.13 7.02 1.74
CA GLN A 82 20.14 6.92 3.21
C GLN A 82 18.73 6.77 3.75
N SER A 83 17.77 7.54 3.21
CA SER A 83 16.36 7.46 3.58
C SER A 83 15.79 6.06 3.33
N ALA A 84 16.03 5.52 2.13
CA ALA A 84 15.59 4.17 1.76
C ALA A 84 16.27 3.10 2.63
N LEU A 85 17.55 3.23 2.92
CA LEU A 85 18.30 2.29 3.76
C LEU A 85 17.78 2.29 5.20
N ILE A 86 17.53 3.45 5.79
CA ILE A 86 16.97 3.57 7.15
C ILE A 86 15.61 2.87 7.22
N LEU A 87 14.69 3.19 6.31
CA LEU A 87 13.38 2.56 6.25
C LEU A 87 13.49 1.05 6.12
N LEU A 88 14.37 0.59 5.22
CA LEU A 88 14.56 -0.81 4.99
C LEU A 88 15.10 -1.56 6.21
N VAL A 89 16.18 -1.07 6.83
CA VAL A 89 16.79 -1.71 7.99
C VAL A 89 15.79 -1.85 9.13
N ILE A 90 15.05 -0.78 9.42
CA ILE A 90 14.03 -0.80 10.47
C ILE A 90 12.91 -1.79 10.11
N SER A 91 12.42 -1.76 8.86
CA SER A 91 11.34 -2.65 8.42
C SER A 91 11.76 -4.13 8.41
N ALA A 92 12.97 -4.42 7.92
CA ALA A 92 13.50 -5.78 7.89
C ALA A 92 13.70 -6.34 9.31
N PHE A 93 14.29 -5.55 10.19
CA PHE A 93 14.46 -5.92 11.60
C PHE A 93 13.12 -6.20 12.28
N PHE A 94 12.15 -5.27 12.11
CA PHE A 94 10.81 -5.40 12.68
C PHE A 94 10.09 -6.66 12.15
N THR A 95 10.21 -6.93 10.85
CA THR A 95 9.58 -8.09 10.21
C THR A 95 10.22 -9.41 10.65
N MET A 96 11.55 -9.45 10.75
CA MET A 96 12.28 -10.66 11.16
C MET A 96 12.05 -11.04 12.62
N VAL A 97 11.94 -10.05 13.51
CA VAL A 97 11.71 -10.28 14.93
C VAL A 97 10.23 -10.52 15.24
N GLY A 98 9.35 -9.72 14.67
CA GLY A 98 7.93 -9.71 15.01
C GLY A 98 7.04 -10.60 14.13
N GLY A 99 7.46 -10.84 12.90
CA GLY A 99 6.69 -11.57 11.90
C GLY A 99 5.32 -10.95 11.61
N LEU A 100 4.44 -11.69 10.95
CA LEU A 100 3.12 -11.23 10.53
C LEU A 100 2.24 -10.77 11.71
N LYS A 101 2.37 -11.42 12.87
CA LYS A 101 1.54 -11.10 14.04
C LYS A 101 1.86 -9.71 14.60
N ALA A 102 3.12 -9.36 14.75
CA ALA A 102 3.51 -8.03 15.24
C ALA A 102 3.11 -6.95 14.25
N VAL A 103 3.31 -7.19 12.95
CA VAL A 103 2.86 -6.28 11.88
C VAL A 103 1.35 -6.04 11.97
N ALA A 104 0.54 -7.08 12.19
CA ALA A 104 -0.91 -6.94 12.29
C ALA A 104 -1.34 -6.05 13.48
N TYR A 105 -0.75 -6.24 14.66
CA TYR A 105 -1.09 -5.42 15.84
C TYR A 105 -0.66 -3.95 15.68
N THR A 106 0.53 -3.71 15.16
CA THR A 106 1.00 -2.33 14.93
C THR A 106 0.18 -1.63 13.87
N ASN A 107 -0.30 -2.34 12.84
CA ASN A 107 -1.18 -1.79 11.82
C ASN A 107 -2.49 -1.25 12.39
N VAL A 108 -3.09 -1.94 13.35
CA VAL A 108 -4.33 -1.45 13.99
C VAL A 108 -4.08 -0.13 14.72
N PHE A 109 -3.00 -0.04 15.50
CA PHE A 109 -2.64 1.18 16.20
C PHE A 109 -2.33 2.34 15.23
N GLN A 110 -1.54 2.05 14.20
CA GLN A 110 -1.20 3.02 13.15
C GLN A 110 -2.45 3.52 12.41
N MET A 111 -3.38 2.62 12.07
CA MET A 111 -4.63 2.98 11.43
C MET A 111 -5.42 4.00 12.25
N LEU A 112 -5.56 3.78 13.56
CA LEU A 112 -6.27 4.71 14.45
C LEU A 112 -5.60 6.08 14.48
N LEU A 113 -4.27 6.12 14.56
CA LEU A 113 -3.52 7.37 14.53
C LEU A 113 -3.63 8.07 13.17
N LEU A 114 -3.55 7.33 12.05
CA LEU A 114 -3.72 7.88 10.70
C LEU A 114 -5.10 8.51 10.53
N ILE A 115 -6.16 7.83 10.95
CA ILE A 115 -7.52 8.37 10.90
C ILE A 115 -7.62 9.65 11.73
N PHE A 116 -7.11 9.64 12.95
CA PHE A 116 -7.12 10.82 13.84
C PHE A 116 -6.39 12.02 13.21
N VAL A 117 -5.17 11.81 12.77
CA VAL A 117 -4.33 12.87 12.19
C VAL A 117 -4.95 13.41 10.89
N SER A 118 -5.38 12.52 9.99
CA SER A 118 -5.95 12.92 8.70
C SER A 118 -7.32 13.61 8.87
N ALA A 119 -8.16 13.15 9.80
CA ALA A 119 -9.41 13.83 10.13
C ALA A 119 -9.16 15.22 10.70
N THR A 120 -8.20 15.36 11.61
CA THR A 120 -7.82 16.66 12.18
C THR A 120 -7.30 17.60 11.09
N LEU A 121 -6.48 17.11 10.16
CA LEU A 121 -5.96 17.89 9.03
C LEU A 121 -7.08 18.37 8.11
N THR A 122 -8.00 17.47 7.76
CA THR A 122 -9.16 17.82 6.92
C THR A 122 -10.04 18.87 7.58
N ILE A 123 -10.37 18.69 8.87
CA ILE A 123 -11.20 19.63 9.63
C ILE A 123 -10.50 20.99 9.74
N ALA A 124 -9.22 21.02 10.10
CA ALA A 124 -8.44 22.26 10.19
C ALA A 124 -8.36 22.98 8.84
N GLY A 125 -8.14 22.24 7.76
CA GLY A 125 -8.10 22.77 6.41
C GLY A 125 -9.46 23.33 5.97
N LEU A 126 -10.56 22.62 6.20
CA LEU A 126 -11.91 23.11 5.91
C LEU A 126 -12.24 24.37 6.69
N TYR A 127 -11.88 24.42 7.96
CA TYR A 127 -12.08 25.61 8.78
C TYR A 127 -11.32 26.82 8.21
N LYS A 128 -10.08 26.61 7.77
CA LYS A 128 -9.24 27.68 7.19
C LYS A 128 -9.76 28.20 5.83
N VAL A 129 -10.35 27.33 5.01
CA VAL A 129 -10.97 27.71 3.73
C VAL A 129 -12.31 28.47 3.93
N GLY A 130 -12.96 28.30 5.07
CA GLY A 130 -14.29 28.85 5.34
C GLY A 130 -15.44 27.86 5.14
N GLY A 131 -15.16 26.56 5.17
CA GLY A 131 -16.14 25.49 5.07
C GLY A 131 -16.26 24.86 3.68
N VAL A 132 -17.19 23.91 3.55
CA VAL A 132 -17.39 23.14 2.31
C VAL A 132 -17.90 24.02 1.16
N SER A 133 -18.76 24.99 1.44
CA SER A 133 -19.30 25.91 0.41
C SER A 133 -18.20 26.77 -0.18
N ALA A 134 -17.36 27.38 0.67
CA ALA A 134 -16.22 28.19 0.24
C ALA A 134 -15.19 27.35 -0.54
N LEU A 135 -14.96 26.11 -0.11
CA LEU A 135 -14.10 25.19 -0.84
C LEU A 135 -14.66 24.87 -2.24
N ALA A 136 -15.97 24.66 -2.34
CA ALA A 136 -16.61 24.35 -3.63
C ALA A 136 -16.52 25.53 -4.63
N GLU A 137 -16.53 26.75 -4.14
CA GLU A 137 -16.36 27.97 -4.95
C GLU A 137 -14.87 28.22 -5.33
N ALA A 138 -13.95 27.88 -4.43
CA ALA A 138 -12.53 28.11 -4.62
C ALA A 138 -11.83 27.13 -5.59
N VAL A 139 -12.47 26.00 -5.90
CA VAL A 139 -11.88 24.92 -6.70
C VAL A 139 -12.71 24.68 -7.97
N PRO A 140 -12.10 24.45 -9.15
CA PRO A 140 -12.81 24.17 -10.38
C PRO A 140 -13.86 23.03 -10.21
N ALA A 141 -15.02 23.19 -10.84
CA ALA A 141 -16.15 22.27 -10.71
C ALA A 141 -15.82 20.81 -11.09
N ASP A 142 -14.86 20.64 -11.99
CA ASP A 142 -14.43 19.31 -12.41
C ASP A 142 -13.83 18.46 -11.28
N TYR A 143 -13.28 19.07 -10.21
CA TYR A 143 -12.75 18.33 -9.08
C TYR A 143 -13.83 17.62 -8.25
N TRP A 144 -15.08 18.04 -8.39
CA TRP A 144 -16.22 17.44 -7.71
C TRP A 144 -16.92 16.36 -8.53
N ASN A 145 -16.58 16.24 -9.82
CA ASN A 145 -17.15 15.23 -10.69
C ASN A 145 -16.59 13.85 -10.35
N LEU A 146 -17.47 12.94 -9.95
CA LEU A 146 -17.10 11.54 -9.69
C LEU A 146 -16.71 10.83 -10.99
N PHE A 147 -17.42 11.12 -12.08
CA PHE A 147 -17.16 10.60 -13.42
C PHE A 147 -16.73 11.75 -14.32
N ARG A 148 -15.56 11.62 -14.89
CA ARG A 148 -15.07 12.56 -15.92
C ARG A 148 -15.62 12.20 -17.28
N PRO A 149 -15.76 13.18 -18.21
CA PRO A 149 -16.14 12.88 -19.59
C PRO A 149 -15.26 11.80 -20.21
N ASN A 150 -15.79 11.11 -21.25
CA ASN A 150 -15.06 10.01 -21.89
C ASN A 150 -13.88 10.47 -22.76
N ASP A 151 -13.82 11.74 -23.09
CA ASP A 151 -12.73 12.42 -23.79
C ASP A 151 -11.67 13.04 -22.84
N ASP A 152 -11.82 12.87 -21.51
CA ASP A 152 -10.81 13.28 -20.55
C ASP A 152 -9.51 12.49 -20.79
N PRO A 153 -8.36 13.16 -21.00
CA PRO A 153 -7.11 12.47 -21.34
C PRO A 153 -6.53 11.64 -20.21
N ALA A 154 -6.86 11.96 -18.94
CA ALA A 154 -6.28 11.32 -17.77
C ALA A 154 -7.22 10.28 -17.14
N PHE A 155 -8.51 10.58 -17.05
CA PHE A 155 -9.46 9.77 -16.28
C PHE A 155 -10.81 9.60 -16.98
N PRO A 156 -10.86 9.06 -18.21
CA PRO A 156 -12.11 8.81 -18.93
C PRO A 156 -12.95 7.75 -18.17
N TRP A 157 -14.25 8.00 -17.95
CA TRP A 157 -15.07 7.15 -17.07
C TRP A 157 -15.25 5.73 -17.61
N LEU A 158 -15.39 5.55 -18.91
CA LEU A 158 -15.67 4.24 -19.51
C LEU A 158 -14.49 3.26 -19.39
N PRO A 159 -13.26 3.61 -19.78
CA PRO A 159 -12.09 2.80 -19.51
C PRO A 159 -11.88 2.47 -18.02
N ILE A 160 -12.23 3.40 -17.12
CA ILE A 160 -12.14 3.16 -15.68
C ILE A 160 -13.13 2.07 -15.27
N ILE A 161 -14.40 2.18 -15.65
CA ILE A 161 -15.42 1.18 -15.27
C ILE A 161 -15.12 -0.20 -15.87
N LEU A 162 -14.60 -0.27 -17.08
CA LEU A 162 -14.32 -1.55 -17.76
C LEU A 162 -12.94 -2.13 -17.41
N GLY A 163 -11.93 -1.29 -17.26
CA GLY A 163 -10.55 -1.72 -17.02
C GLY A 163 -10.23 -1.92 -15.53
N TYR A 164 -10.71 -1.04 -14.67
CA TYR A 164 -10.41 -1.10 -13.24
C TYR A 164 -10.85 -2.41 -12.56
N PRO A 165 -11.94 -3.07 -12.92
CA PRO A 165 -12.27 -4.38 -12.35
C PRO A 165 -11.16 -5.43 -12.51
N ILE A 166 -10.43 -5.43 -13.61
CA ILE A 166 -9.30 -6.35 -13.82
C ILE A 166 -8.18 -6.04 -12.82
N MET A 167 -7.78 -4.78 -12.72
CA MET A 167 -6.79 -4.31 -11.76
C MET A 167 -7.26 -4.51 -10.30
N GLY A 168 -8.52 -4.19 -10.02
CA GLY A 168 -9.10 -4.30 -8.68
C GLY A 168 -9.16 -5.73 -8.18
N VAL A 169 -9.54 -6.69 -9.02
CA VAL A 169 -9.50 -8.12 -8.66
C VAL A 169 -8.06 -8.57 -8.47
N TRP A 170 -7.14 -8.19 -9.37
CA TRP A 170 -5.72 -8.52 -9.21
C TRP A 170 -5.19 -8.00 -7.88
N PHE A 171 -5.33 -6.71 -7.61
CA PHE A 171 -4.74 -6.05 -6.45
C PHE A 171 -5.37 -6.50 -5.13
N TRP A 172 -6.70 -6.45 -5.01
CA TRP A 172 -7.39 -6.70 -3.75
C TRP A 172 -7.65 -8.17 -3.47
N CYS A 173 -7.83 -8.99 -4.52
CA CYS A 173 -8.28 -10.37 -4.36
C CYS A 173 -7.19 -11.41 -4.65
N THR A 174 -6.13 -11.06 -5.39
CA THR A 174 -5.11 -12.03 -5.83
C THR A 174 -3.67 -11.62 -5.57
N ASP A 175 -3.41 -10.41 -5.04
CA ASP A 175 -2.06 -10.05 -4.58
C ASP A 175 -1.75 -10.72 -3.24
N GLN A 176 -0.57 -11.34 -3.13
CA GLN A 176 -0.17 -12.10 -1.93
C GLN A 176 -0.09 -11.19 -0.70
N SER A 177 0.42 -9.97 -0.83
CA SER A 177 0.57 -9.05 0.30
C SER A 177 -0.78 -8.61 0.87
N MET A 178 -1.78 -8.45 0.00
CA MET A 178 -3.15 -8.07 0.39
C MET A 178 -3.92 -9.25 0.98
N VAL A 179 -3.78 -10.44 0.42
CA VAL A 179 -4.57 -11.62 0.81
C VAL A 179 -3.96 -12.35 2.01
N GLN A 180 -2.67 -12.23 2.25
CA GLN A 180 -1.96 -12.94 3.31
C GLN A 180 -2.56 -12.75 4.72
N PRO A 181 -3.00 -11.56 5.15
CA PRO A 181 -3.69 -11.40 6.43
C PRO A 181 -4.99 -12.22 6.53
N VAL A 182 -5.73 -12.34 5.42
CA VAL A 182 -6.95 -13.15 5.35
C VAL A 182 -6.62 -14.63 5.44
N LEU A 183 -5.56 -15.09 4.75
CA LEU A 183 -5.09 -16.49 4.83
C LEU A 183 -4.61 -16.87 6.25
N ALA A 184 -4.08 -15.90 6.99
CA ALA A 184 -3.63 -16.08 8.36
C ALA A 184 -4.75 -15.97 9.42
N ALA A 185 -5.99 -15.71 9.01
CA ALA A 185 -7.11 -15.58 9.92
C ALA A 185 -7.42 -16.92 10.63
N LYS A 186 -7.86 -16.83 11.87
CA LYS A 186 -8.15 -18.00 12.71
C LYS A 186 -9.22 -18.92 12.12
N ASN A 187 -10.20 -18.35 11.46
CA ASN A 187 -11.30 -19.07 10.80
C ASN A 187 -11.90 -18.17 9.70
N LEU A 188 -12.82 -18.75 8.91
CA LEU A 188 -13.47 -18.05 7.81
C LEU A 188 -14.22 -16.79 8.27
N LYS A 189 -14.95 -16.88 9.39
CA LYS A 189 -15.73 -15.75 9.90
C LYS A 189 -14.84 -14.56 10.23
N GLU A 190 -13.73 -14.78 10.93
CA GLU A 190 -12.76 -13.73 11.26
C GLU A 190 -12.11 -13.13 9.99
N GLY A 191 -11.74 -13.95 9.02
CA GLY A 191 -11.20 -13.50 7.74
C GLY A 191 -12.19 -12.65 6.95
N GLN A 192 -13.45 -13.08 6.87
CA GLN A 192 -14.51 -12.32 6.20
C GLN A 192 -14.85 -11.01 6.92
N MET A 193 -14.97 -11.05 8.26
CA MET A 193 -15.24 -9.84 9.05
C MET A 193 -14.11 -8.81 8.93
N GLY A 194 -12.86 -9.27 9.01
CA GLY A 194 -11.69 -8.40 8.85
C GLY A 194 -11.63 -7.75 7.46
N ALA A 195 -11.80 -8.54 6.40
CA ALA A 195 -11.85 -8.02 5.04
C ALA A 195 -13.02 -7.04 4.85
N ASN A 196 -14.23 -7.40 5.30
CA ASN A 196 -15.39 -6.51 5.18
C ASN A 196 -15.19 -5.20 5.95
N PHE A 197 -14.67 -5.25 7.17
CA PHE A 197 -14.34 -4.05 7.93
C PHE A 197 -13.32 -3.16 7.22
N THR A 198 -12.29 -3.75 6.62
CA THR A 198 -11.32 -3.02 5.78
C THR A 198 -12.00 -2.33 4.60
N GLY A 199 -12.97 -3.01 3.95
CA GLY A 199 -13.77 -2.40 2.89
C GLY A 199 -14.51 -1.15 3.36
N TRP A 200 -15.17 -1.19 4.51
CA TRP A 200 -15.83 -0.01 5.08
C TRP A 200 -14.86 1.13 5.41
N LEU A 201 -13.67 0.80 5.91
CA LEU A 201 -12.64 1.81 6.18
C LEU A 201 -12.17 2.52 4.90
N LYS A 202 -12.18 1.84 3.75
CA LYS A 202 -11.81 2.46 2.46
C LYS A 202 -12.75 3.59 2.02
N ILE A 203 -13.96 3.66 2.55
CA ILE A 203 -14.86 4.79 2.31
C ILE A 203 -14.29 6.09 2.89
N LEU A 204 -13.51 5.98 3.97
CA LEU A 204 -12.86 7.11 4.63
C LEU A 204 -11.66 7.67 3.84
N ASP A 205 -11.15 6.97 2.83
CA ASP A 205 -10.00 7.44 2.04
C ASP A 205 -10.29 8.79 1.37
N VAL A 206 -11.51 9.00 0.88
CA VAL A 206 -11.90 10.25 0.22
C VAL A 206 -11.85 11.44 1.17
N PRO A 207 -12.56 11.45 2.31
CA PRO A 207 -12.51 12.58 3.23
C PRO A 207 -11.17 12.74 3.96
N LEU A 208 -10.38 11.68 4.12
CA LEU A 208 -9.15 11.73 4.91
C LEU A 208 -7.88 11.96 4.09
N TYR A 209 -7.84 11.54 2.83
CA TYR A 209 -6.62 11.61 2.02
C TYR A 209 -6.80 12.43 0.73
N ILE A 210 -7.96 12.34 0.08
CA ILE A 210 -8.21 13.04 -1.17
C ILE A 210 -8.63 14.49 -0.92
N LEU A 211 -9.58 14.69 -0.01
CA LEU A 211 -10.11 16.01 0.32
C LEU A 211 -9.02 16.99 0.83
N PRO A 212 -8.03 16.59 1.68
CA PRO A 212 -6.89 17.45 1.99
C PRO A 212 -6.12 17.96 0.77
N GLY A 213 -5.96 17.13 -0.28
CA GLY A 213 -5.32 17.57 -1.53
C GLY A 213 -6.12 18.65 -2.25
N ILE A 214 -7.45 18.55 -2.26
CA ILE A 214 -8.34 19.58 -2.83
C ILE A 214 -8.28 20.86 -1.98
N ILE A 215 -8.27 20.71 -0.66
CA ILE A 215 -8.11 21.85 0.27
C ILE A 215 -6.76 22.54 0.06
N CYS A 216 -5.70 21.76 -0.16
CA CYS A 216 -4.37 22.29 -0.44
C CYS A 216 -4.38 23.15 -1.72
N LEU A 217 -5.05 22.70 -2.76
CA LEU A 217 -5.20 23.47 -4.00
C LEU A 217 -5.88 24.82 -3.76
N ALA A 218 -6.91 24.87 -2.93
CA ALA A 218 -7.62 26.12 -2.59
C ALA A 218 -6.75 27.04 -1.73
N LEU A 219 -6.01 26.51 -0.74
CA LEU A 219 -5.21 27.32 0.18
C LEU A 219 -3.85 27.73 -0.39
N TYR A 220 -3.25 26.92 -1.27
CA TYR A 220 -1.90 27.07 -1.79
C TYR A 220 -1.84 26.86 -3.31
N PRO A 221 -2.53 27.70 -4.11
CA PRO A 221 -2.64 27.52 -5.58
C PRO A 221 -1.31 27.62 -6.32
N GLY A 222 -0.27 28.16 -5.67
CA GLY A 222 1.08 28.31 -6.24
C GLY A 222 2.04 27.14 -5.95
N LEU A 223 1.56 26.01 -5.43
CA LEU A 223 2.41 24.87 -5.14
C LEU A 223 2.99 24.28 -6.43
N LYS A 224 4.33 24.25 -6.51
CA LYS A 224 5.03 23.81 -7.73
C LYS A 224 5.03 22.29 -7.90
N ASN A 225 5.08 21.55 -6.80
CA ASN A 225 5.13 20.11 -6.80
C ASN A 225 3.89 19.55 -6.06
N PRO A 226 2.95 18.90 -6.78
CA PRO A 226 1.76 18.30 -6.17
C PRO A 226 2.08 17.24 -5.10
N ASP A 227 3.22 16.57 -5.19
CA ASP A 227 3.64 15.53 -4.23
C ASP A 227 3.91 16.11 -2.83
N GLU A 228 4.12 17.42 -2.73
CA GLU A 228 4.33 18.12 -1.47
C GLU A 228 3.02 18.58 -0.80
N ALA A 229 1.87 18.40 -1.46
CA ALA A 229 0.58 18.95 -1.00
C ALA A 229 0.23 18.54 0.44
N TYR A 230 0.36 17.25 0.75
CA TYR A 230 0.04 16.74 2.09
C TYR A 230 0.95 17.36 3.16
N MET A 231 2.26 17.38 2.92
CA MET A 231 3.22 17.94 3.88
C MET A 231 3.09 19.46 3.99
N THR A 232 2.80 20.16 2.89
CA THR A 232 2.49 21.59 2.92
C THR A 232 1.29 21.90 3.83
N MET A 233 0.23 21.11 3.72
CA MET A 233 -0.91 21.24 4.63
C MET A 233 -0.50 20.99 6.10
N VAL A 234 0.23 19.91 6.35
CA VAL A 234 0.67 19.51 7.71
C VAL A 234 1.51 20.61 8.34
N THR A 235 2.54 21.09 7.65
CA THR A 235 3.49 22.08 8.20
C THR A 235 2.88 23.47 8.40
N ASN A 236 1.86 23.83 7.60
CA ASN A 236 1.23 25.15 7.69
C ASN A 236 -0.02 25.19 8.58
N LEU A 237 -0.64 24.06 8.87
CA LEU A 237 -1.87 23.99 9.68
C LEU A 237 -1.65 23.46 11.09
N PHE A 238 -0.58 22.69 11.30
CA PHE A 238 -0.36 22.03 12.58
C PHE A 238 0.77 22.69 13.39
N PRO A 239 0.67 22.70 14.72
CA PRO A 239 1.77 23.05 15.59
C PRO A 239 2.88 21.97 15.51
N VAL A 240 4.11 22.34 15.88
CA VAL A 240 5.31 21.51 15.75
C VAL A 240 5.13 20.08 16.32
N GLY A 241 4.49 19.94 17.48
CA GLY A 241 4.23 18.61 18.07
C GLY A 241 3.31 17.72 17.21
N MET A 242 2.29 18.30 16.59
CA MET A 242 1.41 17.56 15.67
C MET A 242 2.12 17.21 14.37
N VAL A 243 2.97 18.08 13.84
CA VAL A 243 3.82 17.76 12.67
C VAL A 243 4.68 16.54 12.97
N GLY A 244 5.35 16.51 14.14
CA GLY A 244 6.12 15.35 14.56
C GLY A 244 5.30 14.07 14.69
N LEU A 245 4.07 14.14 15.20
CA LEU A 245 3.16 13.00 15.27
C LEU A 245 2.80 12.49 13.88
N VAL A 246 2.46 13.38 12.94
CA VAL A 246 2.16 13.02 11.54
C VAL A 246 3.32 12.27 10.91
N LEU A 247 4.53 12.81 11.04
CA LEU A 247 5.75 12.21 10.50
C LEU A 247 6.01 10.82 11.08
N ALA A 248 5.87 10.68 12.40
CA ALA A 248 6.03 9.39 13.07
C ALA A 248 5.02 8.36 12.56
N VAL A 249 3.75 8.75 12.40
CA VAL A 249 2.68 7.86 11.92
C VAL A 249 2.88 7.47 10.46
N LEU A 250 3.25 8.42 9.58
CA LEU A 250 3.54 8.13 8.17
C LEU A 250 4.76 7.22 8.02
N THR A 251 5.83 7.49 8.76
CA THR A 251 7.03 6.64 8.75
C THR A 251 6.70 5.24 9.25
N ALA A 252 5.91 5.11 10.32
CA ALA A 252 5.47 3.82 10.83
C ALA A 252 4.61 3.06 9.81
N ALA A 253 3.73 3.74 9.07
CA ALA A 253 2.93 3.13 8.01
C ALA A 253 3.81 2.60 6.86
N LEU A 254 4.85 3.36 6.46
CA LEU A 254 5.81 2.92 5.46
C LEU A 254 6.59 1.68 5.91
N ILE A 255 7.09 1.68 7.15
CA ILE A 255 7.79 0.53 7.76
C ILE A 255 6.88 -0.70 7.74
N SER A 256 5.62 -0.55 8.08
CA SER A 256 4.64 -1.63 8.09
C SER A 256 4.32 -2.15 6.69
N THR A 257 4.20 -1.28 5.69
CA THR A 257 3.97 -1.66 4.29
C THR A 257 5.16 -2.45 3.74
N VAL A 258 6.38 -1.96 3.94
CA VAL A 258 7.62 -2.67 3.57
C VAL A 258 7.72 -4.01 4.29
N GLY A 259 7.40 -4.05 5.59
CA GLY A 259 7.39 -5.27 6.38
C GLY A 259 6.39 -6.32 5.87
N SER A 260 5.19 -5.90 5.49
CA SER A 260 4.18 -6.78 4.90
C SER A 260 4.62 -7.35 3.56
N ALA A 261 5.22 -6.52 2.70
CA ALA A 261 5.75 -6.94 1.40
C ALA A 261 6.94 -7.90 1.55
N LEU A 262 7.87 -7.63 2.47
CA LEU A 262 8.98 -8.54 2.78
C LEU A 262 8.48 -9.89 3.30
N ASN A 263 7.45 -9.90 4.12
CA ASN A 263 6.84 -11.12 4.64
C ASN A 263 6.15 -11.92 3.52
N ALA A 264 5.44 -11.26 2.62
CA ALA A 264 4.84 -11.90 1.44
C ALA A 264 5.92 -12.50 0.51
N LEU A 265 6.97 -11.74 0.20
CA LEU A 265 8.12 -12.18 -0.58
C LEU A 265 8.76 -13.45 0.01
N SER A 266 9.06 -13.38 1.31
CA SER A 266 9.65 -14.49 2.07
C SER A 266 8.77 -15.74 2.04
N THR A 267 7.47 -15.56 2.21
CA THR A 267 6.50 -16.68 2.21
C THR A 267 6.42 -17.34 0.83
N VAL A 268 6.23 -16.55 -0.23
CA VAL A 268 6.13 -17.10 -1.60
C VAL A 268 7.43 -17.82 -2.02
N PHE A 269 8.57 -17.17 -1.83
CA PHE A 269 9.84 -17.82 -2.18
C PHE A 269 10.07 -19.09 -1.38
N THR A 270 9.89 -19.05 -0.07
CA THR A 270 10.16 -20.20 0.79
C THR A 270 9.21 -21.36 0.50
N MET A 271 7.91 -21.12 0.38
CA MET A 271 6.91 -22.18 0.24
C MET A 271 6.77 -22.68 -1.19
N ASP A 272 6.82 -21.79 -2.19
CA ASP A 272 6.57 -22.15 -3.58
C ASP A 272 7.82 -22.53 -4.35
N ILE A 273 8.99 -21.98 -3.98
CA ILE A 273 10.25 -22.25 -4.64
C ILE A 273 11.12 -23.19 -3.80
N TYR A 274 11.51 -22.77 -2.58
CA TYR A 274 12.47 -23.52 -1.79
C TYR A 274 11.92 -24.87 -1.32
N VAL A 275 10.84 -24.88 -0.57
CA VAL A 275 10.24 -26.13 -0.04
C VAL A 275 9.74 -26.99 -1.18
N LYS A 276 8.97 -26.42 -2.11
CA LYS A 276 8.33 -27.23 -3.15
C LYS A 276 9.30 -27.81 -4.16
N LYS A 277 10.38 -27.10 -4.54
CA LYS A 277 11.27 -27.51 -5.61
C LYS A 277 12.59 -28.12 -5.10
N PHE A 278 13.16 -27.59 -4.03
CA PHE A 278 14.51 -27.95 -3.59
C PHE A 278 14.55 -28.82 -2.33
N ARG A 279 13.63 -28.57 -1.37
CA ARG A 279 13.64 -29.25 -0.06
C ARG A 279 12.24 -29.58 0.43
N PRO A 280 11.56 -30.60 -0.17
CA PRO A 280 10.19 -30.97 0.20
C PRO A 280 10.02 -31.40 1.67
N LEU A 281 11.09 -31.86 2.31
CA LEU A 281 11.14 -32.29 3.71
C LEU A 281 11.88 -31.32 4.61
N ALA A 282 11.93 -30.03 4.24
CA ALA A 282 12.60 -29.01 5.04
C ALA A 282 12.00 -28.93 6.44
N SER A 283 12.86 -28.88 7.46
CA SER A 283 12.45 -28.69 8.84
C SER A 283 11.91 -27.27 9.06
N GLN A 284 11.12 -27.08 10.11
CA GLN A 284 10.60 -25.75 10.46
C GLN A 284 11.72 -24.72 10.67
N LYS A 285 12.86 -25.16 11.23
CA LYS A 285 14.04 -24.28 11.39
C LYS A 285 14.63 -23.84 10.05
N GLU A 286 14.71 -24.74 9.08
CA GLU A 286 15.19 -24.42 7.71
C GLU A 286 14.23 -23.47 7.01
N ILE A 287 12.92 -23.68 7.12
CA ILE A 287 11.89 -22.79 6.56
C ILE A 287 12.06 -21.37 7.11
N ILE A 288 12.17 -21.22 8.43
CA ILE A 288 12.36 -19.91 9.08
C ILE A 288 13.69 -19.27 8.63
N ARG A 289 14.78 -20.03 8.64
CA ARG A 289 16.10 -19.52 8.21
C ARG A 289 16.08 -19.07 6.75
N THR A 290 15.49 -19.85 5.88
CA THR A 290 15.32 -19.48 4.46
C THR A 290 14.51 -18.21 4.33
N GLY A 291 13.41 -18.10 5.08
CA GLY A 291 12.60 -16.89 5.13
C GLY A 291 13.40 -15.64 5.51
N HIS A 292 14.24 -15.72 6.54
CA HIS A 292 15.12 -14.61 6.93
C HIS A 292 16.14 -14.24 5.84
N VAL A 293 16.76 -15.24 5.22
CA VAL A 293 17.72 -15.01 4.12
C VAL A 293 17.02 -14.32 2.94
N VAL A 294 15.82 -14.77 2.57
CA VAL A 294 15.04 -14.18 1.48
C VAL A 294 14.60 -12.74 1.82
N THR A 295 14.20 -12.50 3.06
CA THR A 295 13.87 -11.15 3.55
C THR A 295 15.06 -10.21 3.37
N MET A 296 16.26 -10.63 3.80
CA MET A 296 17.47 -9.81 3.66
C MET A 296 17.87 -9.58 2.21
N ALA A 297 17.83 -10.64 1.39
CA ALA A 297 18.15 -10.53 -0.04
C ALA A 297 17.16 -9.64 -0.79
N GLY A 298 15.86 -9.82 -0.55
CA GLY A 298 14.81 -8.98 -1.14
C GLY A 298 14.92 -7.52 -0.71
N ALA A 299 15.25 -7.30 0.54
CA ALA A 299 15.51 -5.99 1.10
C ALA A 299 16.68 -5.28 0.36
N LEU A 300 17.82 -5.95 0.20
CA LEU A 300 18.98 -5.38 -0.51
C LEU A 300 18.67 -5.10 -1.98
N ILE A 301 18.03 -6.04 -2.67
CA ILE A 301 17.61 -5.86 -4.08
C ILE A 301 16.70 -4.65 -4.22
N SER A 302 15.75 -4.47 -3.31
CA SER A 302 14.79 -3.35 -3.36
C SER A 302 15.46 -1.99 -3.20
N VAL A 303 16.48 -1.86 -2.35
CA VAL A 303 17.25 -0.61 -2.23
C VAL A 303 18.00 -0.31 -3.52
N ILE A 304 18.61 -1.32 -4.12
CA ILE A 304 19.35 -1.15 -5.40
C ILE A 304 18.37 -0.65 -6.48
N ILE A 305 17.17 -1.24 -6.57
CA ILE A 305 16.14 -0.80 -7.52
C ILE A 305 15.68 0.62 -7.19
N THR A 306 15.46 0.95 -5.91
CA THR A 306 15.06 2.31 -5.48
C THR A 306 16.11 3.37 -5.88
N ILE A 307 17.40 3.08 -5.67
CA ILE A 307 18.48 3.97 -6.06
C ILE A 307 18.54 4.11 -7.59
N ALA A 308 18.33 3.03 -8.33
CA ALA A 308 18.26 3.06 -9.78
C ALA A 308 17.11 3.94 -10.28
N ILE A 309 15.92 3.84 -9.66
CA ILE A 309 14.77 4.70 -9.96
C ILE A 309 15.10 6.18 -9.68
N ASP A 310 15.68 6.50 -8.53
CA ASP A 310 16.06 7.87 -8.15
C ASP A 310 17.09 8.49 -9.11
N SER A 311 17.92 7.65 -9.73
CA SER A 311 18.93 8.12 -10.70
C SER A 311 18.34 8.53 -12.07
N ILE A 312 17.10 8.16 -12.36
CA ILE A 312 16.42 8.52 -13.60
C ILE A 312 15.87 9.94 -13.47
N LYS A 313 16.48 10.87 -14.23
CA LYS A 313 16.10 12.29 -14.21
C LYS A 313 14.64 12.49 -14.67
N GLY A 314 13.86 13.25 -13.90
CA GLY A 314 12.48 13.64 -14.25
C GLY A 314 11.40 12.64 -13.83
N LEU A 315 11.73 11.58 -13.07
CA LEU A 315 10.74 10.77 -12.42
C LEU A 315 10.25 11.44 -11.13
N ASP A 316 8.96 11.70 -11.09
CA ASP A 316 8.19 12.02 -9.88
C ASP A 316 7.29 10.81 -9.51
N LEU A 317 6.62 10.88 -8.37
CA LEU A 317 5.74 9.78 -7.93
C LEU A 317 4.64 9.46 -8.94
N VAL A 318 4.08 10.47 -9.58
CA VAL A 318 3.00 10.29 -10.56
C VAL A 318 3.50 9.52 -11.79
N ASN A 319 4.66 9.91 -12.32
CA ASN A 319 5.26 9.27 -13.51
C ASN A 319 5.78 7.85 -13.24
N VAL A 320 6.14 7.54 -11.99
CA VAL A 320 6.58 6.19 -11.60
C VAL A 320 5.41 5.20 -11.52
N PHE A 321 4.20 5.69 -11.20
CA PHE A 321 3.01 4.84 -11.09
C PHE A 321 2.18 4.74 -12.39
N GLN A 322 2.48 5.51 -13.41
CA GLN A 322 1.90 5.42 -14.75
C GLN A 322 2.71 4.46 -15.63
#